data_518bf0e9d6844c4e913987a6449984c2
#
_entry.id   518bf0e9d6844c4e913987a6449984c2
#
_cell.length_a   1.000
_cell.length_b   1.000
_cell.length_c   1.000
_cell.angle_alpha   90.00
_cell.angle_beta   90.00
_cell.angle_gamma   90.00
#
_symmetry.space_group_name_H-M   'P 1'
#
loop_
_entity.id
_entity.type
_entity.pdbx_description
1 polymer ?
#
loop_
_entity_poly.entity_id
_entity_poly.type
_entity_poly.pdbx_seq_one_letter_code
_entity_poly.pdbx_strand_id
1 'polypeptide(L)'
;MTPDQFLLSLQKGAPAPVYLFLGPEPYQRERCRQALLETALGSVPEDRESGLTRVDLSEVPLAAALDDARALSLFASRRVIWIGSAETVLPRGRAAAAESDEGGDAGETNQLAAYLREPTPGTVVVLESSRYGFEGEDKAKLERVQKYFATIPAQVEFRPFSPEAVRSLAQALAKKTGVQLGLAELAMLLDATGGDASRIAVEIEKLYLFTGGARKVTADDIAALVPDAQATTIFALVAALGRSDRTRALEILDTLAREGEYMPLALTFLATQFRTALVAREAGLRNASQIQAHFNKLGARMWPERARQIEQTVGAFSKTKLERAVGKLFEADRALRDARPDDRIVMEELILTLTAA
;
A
#
# COMPACT_ATOMS: atom_id res chain seq x y z
N MET A 1 7.79 -12.90 15.77
CA MET A 1 9.11 -12.48 15.23
C MET A 1 8.92 -11.49 14.09
N THR A 2 9.93 -10.69 13.79
CA THR A 2 9.89 -9.79 12.62
C THR A 2 10.16 -10.54 11.32
N PRO A 3 9.79 -9.98 10.14
CA PRO A 3 10.12 -10.55 8.83
C PRO A 3 11.63 -10.82 8.63
N ASP A 4 12.49 -9.91 9.06
CA ASP A 4 13.94 -10.11 8.93
C ASP A 4 14.47 -11.22 9.84
N GLN A 5 13.94 -11.36 11.06
CA GLN A 5 14.26 -12.49 11.93
C GLN A 5 13.81 -13.82 11.32
N PHE A 6 12.65 -13.83 10.67
CA PHE A 6 12.16 -15.01 9.95
C PHE A 6 13.08 -15.39 8.79
N LEU A 7 13.46 -14.45 7.95
CA LEU A 7 14.39 -14.68 6.83
C LEU A 7 15.75 -15.22 7.31
N LEU A 8 16.26 -14.65 8.40
CA LEU A 8 17.50 -15.15 9.03
C LEU A 8 17.34 -16.57 9.60
N SER A 9 16.15 -16.92 10.10
CA SER A 9 15.88 -18.27 10.62
C SER A 9 15.89 -19.32 9.52
N LEU A 10 15.34 -18.99 8.33
CA LEU A 10 15.36 -19.87 7.16
C LEU A 10 16.77 -20.15 6.63
N GLN A 11 17.71 -19.20 6.81
CA GLN A 11 19.11 -19.40 6.41
C GLN A 11 19.87 -20.32 7.37
N LYS A 12 19.42 -20.46 8.61
CA LYS A 12 20.12 -21.20 9.67
C LYS A 12 19.69 -22.66 9.79
N GLY A 13 18.55 -23.05 9.25
CA GLY A 13 18.05 -24.40 9.40
C GLY A 13 16.81 -24.70 8.59
N ALA A 14 16.28 -25.89 8.76
CA ALA A 14 15.02 -26.30 8.12
C ALA A 14 13.86 -25.42 8.61
N PRO A 15 12.85 -25.14 7.75
CA PRO A 15 11.64 -24.46 8.16
C PRO A 15 10.92 -25.16 9.31
N ALA A 16 10.28 -24.36 10.18
CA ALA A 16 9.38 -24.93 11.18
C ALA A 16 8.17 -25.61 10.50
N PRO A 17 7.57 -26.62 11.13
CA PRO A 17 6.45 -27.34 10.50
C PRO A 17 5.19 -26.48 10.33
N VAL A 18 5.00 -25.48 11.19
CA VAL A 18 3.82 -24.59 11.12
C VAL A 18 4.24 -23.16 11.40
N TYR A 19 3.73 -22.24 10.58
CA TYR A 19 3.88 -20.81 10.75
C TYR A 19 2.52 -20.11 10.83
N LEU A 20 2.48 -18.99 11.55
CA LEU A 20 1.38 -18.04 11.51
C LEU A 20 1.90 -16.71 10.98
N PHE A 21 1.38 -16.26 9.85
CA PHE A 21 1.66 -14.97 9.22
C PHE A 21 0.54 -14.00 9.56
N LEU A 22 0.89 -12.89 10.22
CA LEU A 22 -0.06 -11.93 10.77
C LEU A 22 0.21 -10.52 10.24
N GLY A 23 -0.83 -9.87 9.74
CA GLY A 23 -0.81 -8.45 9.44
C GLY A 23 -0.84 -8.10 7.96
N PRO A 24 -1.17 -6.82 7.65
CA PRO A 24 -1.58 -6.38 6.32
C PRO A 24 -0.43 -6.04 5.37
N GLU A 25 0.84 -5.92 5.84
CA GLU A 25 1.94 -5.44 5.00
C GLU A 25 2.29 -6.44 3.88
N PRO A 26 1.98 -6.13 2.60
CA PRO A 26 2.06 -7.13 1.53
C PRO A 26 3.49 -7.37 1.04
N TYR A 27 4.35 -6.35 0.99
CA TYR A 27 5.71 -6.46 0.47
C TYR A 27 6.56 -7.42 1.30
N GLN A 28 6.58 -7.24 2.62
CA GLN A 28 7.35 -8.11 3.50
C GLN A 28 6.78 -9.53 3.53
N ARG A 29 5.45 -9.66 3.48
CA ARG A 29 4.77 -10.97 3.47
C ARG A 29 5.13 -11.75 2.21
N GLU A 30 5.08 -11.12 1.02
CA GLU A 30 5.46 -11.79 -0.22
C GLU A 30 6.96 -12.14 -0.25
N ARG A 31 7.83 -11.26 0.24
CA ARG A 31 9.27 -11.55 0.38
C ARG A 31 9.52 -12.76 1.29
N CYS A 32 8.84 -12.84 2.42
CA CYS A 32 8.94 -13.99 3.34
C CYS A 32 8.36 -15.26 2.73
N ARG A 33 7.24 -15.14 2.02
CA ARG A 33 6.61 -16.25 1.30
C ARG A 33 7.55 -16.83 0.24
N GLN A 34 8.15 -16.00 -0.60
CA GLN A 34 9.10 -16.46 -1.63
C GLN A 34 10.29 -17.20 -1.00
N ALA A 35 10.88 -16.63 0.05
CA ALA A 35 11.99 -17.24 0.75
C ALA A 35 11.62 -18.60 1.40
N LEU A 36 10.41 -18.71 1.97
CA LEU A 36 9.93 -19.97 2.53
C LEU A 36 9.73 -21.03 1.45
N LEU A 37 9.07 -20.66 0.35
CA LEU A 37 8.85 -21.59 -0.77
C LEU A 37 10.17 -22.06 -1.37
N GLU A 38 11.15 -21.16 -1.52
CA GLU A 38 12.48 -21.51 -2.00
C GLU A 38 13.22 -22.45 -1.05
N THR A 39 13.14 -22.22 0.24
CA THR A 39 13.80 -23.06 1.25
C THR A 39 13.11 -24.41 1.39
N ALA A 40 11.78 -24.46 1.36
CA ALA A 40 10.99 -25.66 1.57
C ALA A 40 10.91 -26.55 0.32
N LEU A 41 10.72 -25.97 -0.86
CA LEU A 41 10.45 -26.68 -2.12
C LEU A 41 11.61 -26.67 -3.10
N GLY A 42 12.61 -25.78 -2.88
CA GLY A 42 13.73 -25.58 -3.79
C GLY A 42 13.52 -24.45 -4.79
N SER A 43 14.49 -24.28 -5.70
CA SER A 43 14.50 -23.22 -6.70
C SER A 43 13.83 -23.60 -8.03
N VAL A 44 13.54 -24.87 -8.25
CA VAL A 44 12.94 -25.39 -9.49
C VAL A 44 11.46 -25.01 -9.53
N PRO A 45 10.97 -24.33 -10.59
CA PRO A 45 9.56 -23.88 -10.67
C PRO A 45 8.55 -25.03 -10.62
N GLU A 46 8.83 -26.15 -11.29
CA GLU A 46 7.98 -27.34 -11.37
C GLU A 46 7.80 -27.99 -9.98
N ASP A 47 8.85 -28.04 -9.18
CA ASP A 47 8.80 -28.56 -7.80
C ASP A 47 7.96 -27.65 -6.90
N ARG A 48 8.01 -26.32 -7.12
CA ARG A 48 7.20 -25.36 -6.40
C ARG A 48 5.72 -25.45 -6.76
N GLU A 49 5.42 -25.64 -8.04
CA GLU A 49 4.05 -25.79 -8.50
C GLU A 49 3.40 -27.07 -7.97
N SER A 50 4.12 -28.19 -8.05
CA SER A 50 3.64 -29.49 -7.56
C SER A 50 3.61 -29.61 -6.03
N GLY A 51 4.49 -28.91 -5.33
CA GLY A 51 4.63 -28.94 -3.88
C GLY A 51 3.79 -27.92 -3.12
N LEU A 52 3.20 -26.90 -3.79
CA LEU A 52 2.42 -25.85 -3.15
C LEU A 52 0.92 -26.09 -3.29
N THR A 53 0.24 -26.31 -2.17
CA THR A 53 -1.22 -26.30 -2.09
C THR A 53 -1.70 -25.00 -1.46
N ARG A 54 -2.73 -24.35 -2.01
CA ARG A 54 -3.37 -23.16 -1.47
C ARG A 54 -4.80 -23.48 -1.09
N VAL A 55 -5.17 -23.10 0.12
CA VAL A 55 -6.50 -23.30 0.69
C VAL A 55 -6.97 -21.99 1.31
N ASP A 56 -8.25 -21.68 1.22
CA ASP A 56 -8.86 -20.53 1.90
C ASP A 56 -9.88 -21.02 2.93
N LEU A 57 -9.72 -20.59 4.19
CA LEU A 57 -10.62 -21.01 5.28
C LEU A 57 -12.02 -20.35 5.22
N SER A 58 -12.25 -19.46 4.26
CA SER A 58 -13.61 -19.01 3.96
C SER A 58 -14.41 -20.04 3.14
N GLU A 59 -13.72 -21.00 2.49
CA GLU A 59 -14.31 -22.01 1.61
C GLU A 59 -14.20 -23.42 2.19
N VAL A 60 -13.12 -23.70 2.93
CA VAL A 60 -12.78 -25.03 3.43
C VAL A 60 -12.54 -25.00 4.94
N PRO A 61 -13.07 -25.93 5.74
CA PRO A 61 -12.79 -25.97 7.17
C PRO A 61 -11.33 -26.29 7.47
N LEU A 62 -10.79 -25.77 8.57
CA LEU A 62 -9.41 -26.00 9.02
C LEU A 62 -9.09 -27.50 9.16
N ALA A 63 -10.05 -28.30 9.61
CA ALA A 63 -9.93 -29.73 9.70
C ALA A 63 -9.50 -30.37 8.36
N ALA A 64 -10.19 -30.04 7.27
CA ALA A 64 -9.90 -30.57 5.95
C ALA A 64 -8.52 -30.13 5.43
N ALA A 65 -8.13 -28.87 5.70
CA ALA A 65 -6.79 -28.39 5.36
C ALA A 65 -5.68 -29.11 6.13
N LEU A 66 -5.91 -29.44 7.43
CA LEU A 66 -4.96 -30.23 8.23
C LEU A 66 -4.95 -31.71 7.82
N ASP A 67 -6.06 -32.28 7.39
CA ASP A 67 -6.10 -33.64 6.87
C ASP A 67 -5.33 -33.75 5.54
N ASP A 68 -5.42 -32.74 4.66
CA ASP A 68 -4.55 -32.66 3.49
C ASP A 68 -3.07 -32.53 3.87
N ALA A 69 -2.75 -31.75 4.93
CA ALA A 69 -1.39 -31.66 5.43
C ALA A 69 -0.83 -32.99 5.98
N ARG A 70 -1.69 -33.89 6.47
CA ARG A 70 -1.32 -35.24 6.91
C ARG A 70 -1.19 -36.24 5.77
N ALA A 71 -1.85 -35.98 4.64
CA ALA A 71 -1.81 -36.87 3.49
C ALA A 71 -0.41 -36.87 2.87
N LEU A 72 0.08 -38.06 2.51
CA LEU A 72 1.34 -38.19 1.78
C LEU A 72 1.13 -37.79 0.32
N SER A 73 2.02 -36.94 -0.19
CA SER A 73 2.00 -36.59 -1.60
C SER A 73 2.55 -37.74 -2.45
N LEU A 74 1.88 -38.01 -3.57
CA LEU A 74 2.35 -38.97 -4.55
C LEU A 74 3.39 -38.37 -5.52
N PHE A 75 3.42 -37.04 -5.64
CA PHE A 75 4.19 -36.34 -6.68
C PHE A 75 5.30 -35.44 -6.12
N ALA A 76 5.24 -35.07 -4.86
CA ALA A 76 6.22 -34.16 -4.25
C ALA A 76 6.73 -34.72 -2.93
N SER A 77 8.06 -34.78 -2.78
CA SER A 77 8.71 -35.18 -1.52
C SER A 77 8.65 -34.14 -0.42
N ARG A 78 8.37 -32.89 -0.80
CA ARG A 78 8.20 -31.75 0.10
C ARG A 78 6.96 -30.96 -0.28
N ARG A 79 6.23 -30.49 0.72
CA ARG A 79 4.96 -29.76 0.51
C ARG A 79 4.91 -28.49 1.37
N VAL A 80 4.27 -27.48 0.81
CA VAL A 80 3.83 -26.30 1.54
C VAL A 80 2.33 -26.16 1.39
N ILE A 81 1.61 -26.16 2.49
CA ILE A 81 0.16 -25.90 2.52
C ILE A 81 -0.04 -24.48 3.00
N TRP A 82 -0.45 -23.61 2.09
CA TRP A 82 -0.70 -22.20 2.36
C TRP A 82 -2.17 -21.97 2.61
N ILE A 83 -2.52 -21.64 3.85
CA ILE A 83 -3.89 -21.51 4.33
C ILE A 83 -4.21 -20.04 4.54
N GLY A 84 -4.99 -19.44 3.63
CA GLY A 84 -5.46 -18.06 3.72
C GLY A 84 -6.66 -17.88 4.64
N SER A 85 -6.97 -16.60 4.94
CA SER A 85 -8.16 -16.20 5.71
C SER A 85 -8.27 -16.86 7.10
N ALA A 86 -7.12 -17.03 7.79
CA ALA A 86 -7.07 -17.73 9.07
C ALA A 86 -7.95 -17.09 10.16
N GLU A 87 -8.30 -15.80 10.03
CA GLU A 87 -9.22 -15.13 10.92
C GLU A 87 -10.68 -15.62 10.85
N THR A 88 -11.04 -16.37 9.80
CA THR A 88 -12.44 -16.83 9.62
C THR A 88 -12.84 -17.95 10.57
N VAL A 89 -11.87 -18.71 11.07
CA VAL A 89 -12.11 -19.77 12.07
C VAL A 89 -12.35 -19.25 13.48
N LEU A 90 -12.20 -17.94 13.70
CA LEU A 90 -12.45 -17.37 15.03
C LEU A 90 -13.94 -17.43 15.38
N PRO A 91 -14.27 -17.84 16.63
CA PRO A 91 -15.66 -17.88 17.08
C PRO A 91 -16.35 -16.52 16.90
N ARG A 92 -17.51 -16.53 16.28
CA ARG A 92 -18.34 -15.34 16.06
C ARG A 92 -19.11 -15.08 17.34
N GLY A 93 -18.63 -14.17 18.19
CA GLY A 93 -19.35 -13.52 19.27
C GLY A 93 -20.11 -14.39 20.28
N ARG A 94 -20.42 -13.83 21.45
CA ARG A 94 -21.10 -14.50 22.58
C ARG A 94 -22.51 -15.04 22.26
N ALA A 95 -23.16 -14.57 21.18
CA ALA A 95 -24.49 -15.01 20.78
C ALA A 95 -24.47 -16.31 19.95
N ALA A 96 -23.39 -16.62 19.25
CA ALA A 96 -23.26 -17.88 18.48
C ALA A 96 -22.78 -19.06 19.34
N ALA A 97 -22.17 -18.80 20.50
CA ALA A 97 -21.76 -19.84 21.44
C ALA A 97 -22.91 -20.50 22.22
N ALA A 98 -24.11 -19.95 22.13
CA ALA A 98 -25.29 -20.49 22.82
C ALA A 98 -26.12 -21.45 21.93
N GLU A 99 -25.89 -21.46 20.61
CA GLU A 99 -26.64 -22.33 19.67
C GLU A 99 -25.81 -23.46 19.05
N SER A 100 -24.48 -23.49 19.27
CA SER A 100 -23.61 -24.59 18.84
C SER A 100 -23.16 -25.43 20.03
N ASP A 101 -24.05 -26.19 20.58
CA ASP A 101 -23.77 -27.16 21.65
C ASP A 101 -23.14 -28.46 21.12
N GLU A 102 -22.61 -28.44 19.93
CA GLU A 102 -21.83 -29.56 19.34
C GLU A 102 -20.49 -29.08 18.79
N GLY A 103 -19.48 -29.03 19.66
CA GLY A 103 -18.11 -29.49 19.32
C GLY A 103 -17.23 -28.70 18.35
N GLY A 104 -17.66 -27.61 17.71
CA GLY A 104 -16.88 -27.01 16.60
C GLY A 104 -15.58 -26.32 17.03
N ASP A 105 -15.61 -25.48 18.04
CA ASP A 105 -14.51 -24.56 18.36
C ASP A 105 -13.36 -25.21 19.15
N ALA A 106 -13.69 -26.06 20.13
CA ALA A 106 -12.68 -26.84 20.86
C ALA A 106 -12.06 -27.96 19.98
N GLY A 107 -12.78 -28.42 18.98
CA GLY A 107 -12.35 -29.45 18.03
C GLY A 107 -11.22 -28.98 17.11
N GLU A 108 -11.35 -27.81 16.51
CA GLU A 108 -10.36 -27.28 15.56
C GLU A 108 -9.05 -26.86 16.22
N THR A 109 -9.11 -26.22 17.39
CA THR A 109 -7.92 -25.90 18.19
C THR A 109 -7.19 -27.17 18.64
N ASN A 110 -7.94 -28.21 19.01
CA ASN A 110 -7.38 -29.50 19.38
C ASN A 110 -6.75 -30.23 18.19
N GLN A 111 -7.32 -30.13 17.00
CA GLN A 111 -6.76 -30.73 15.78
C GLN A 111 -5.45 -30.06 15.36
N LEU A 112 -5.37 -28.71 15.45
CA LEU A 112 -4.14 -27.98 15.21
C LEU A 112 -3.07 -28.35 16.25
N ALA A 113 -3.44 -28.41 17.53
CA ALA A 113 -2.53 -28.83 18.59
C ALA A 113 -2.05 -30.29 18.41
N ALA A 114 -2.90 -31.17 17.92
CA ALA A 114 -2.53 -32.54 17.58
C ALA A 114 -1.56 -32.59 16.39
N TYR A 115 -1.80 -31.78 15.34
CA TYR A 115 -0.89 -31.67 14.21
C TYR A 115 0.49 -31.12 14.64
N LEU A 116 0.53 -30.13 15.53
CA LEU A 116 1.77 -29.57 16.04
C LEU A 116 2.61 -30.55 16.87
N ARG A 117 1.98 -31.56 17.50
CA ARG A 117 2.69 -32.61 18.24
C ARG A 117 3.35 -33.64 17.32
N GLU A 118 2.72 -33.91 16.18
CA GLU A 118 3.19 -34.90 15.22
C GLU A 118 3.02 -34.36 13.78
N PRO A 119 3.84 -33.36 13.40
CA PRO A 119 3.76 -32.77 12.08
C PRO A 119 4.27 -33.73 11.00
N THR A 120 3.62 -33.70 9.84
CA THR A 120 4.02 -34.55 8.70
C THR A 120 5.41 -34.16 8.22
N PRO A 121 6.37 -35.12 8.18
CA PRO A 121 7.72 -34.84 7.70
C PRO A 121 7.69 -34.33 6.25
N GLY A 122 8.50 -33.28 5.96
CA GLY A 122 8.56 -32.66 4.64
C GLY A 122 7.38 -31.74 4.28
N THR A 123 6.39 -31.59 5.18
CA THR A 123 5.26 -30.67 4.98
C THR A 123 5.40 -29.45 5.89
N VAL A 124 5.24 -28.26 5.30
CA VAL A 124 5.17 -26.99 6.04
C VAL A 124 3.77 -26.41 5.88
N VAL A 125 3.11 -26.07 6.97
CA VAL A 125 1.81 -25.43 6.99
C VAL A 125 1.99 -23.95 7.32
N VAL A 126 1.40 -23.05 6.53
CA VAL A 126 1.37 -21.61 6.80
C VAL A 126 -0.07 -21.16 6.91
N LEU A 127 -0.45 -20.65 8.07
CA LEU A 127 -1.72 -19.94 8.25
C LEU A 127 -1.48 -18.45 8.07
N GLU A 128 -2.31 -17.80 7.24
CA GLU A 128 -2.19 -16.37 6.94
C GLU A 128 -3.45 -15.63 7.35
N SER A 129 -3.28 -14.58 8.18
CA SER A 129 -4.30 -13.59 8.50
C SER A 129 -3.77 -12.20 8.16
N SER A 130 -4.21 -11.67 7.02
CA SER A 130 -3.76 -10.38 6.47
C SER A 130 -4.78 -9.25 6.62
N ARG A 131 -5.99 -9.56 7.09
CA ARG A 131 -7.12 -8.64 7.13
C ARG A 131 -7.01 -7.56 8.20
N TYR A 132 -6.43 -7.89 9.35
CA TYR A 132 -6.42 -7.02 10.52
C TYR A 132 -5.08 -6.35 10.72
N GLY A 133 -5.12 -5.03 11.04
CA GLY A 133 -3.96 -4.24 11.39
C GLY A 133 -3.61 -4.31 12.89
N PHE A 134 -2.48 -3.68 13.25
CA PHE A 134 -1.95 -3.66 14.61
C PHE A 134 -2.43 -2.47 15.44
N GLU A 135 -3.26 -1.59 14.87
CA GLU A 135 -3.72 -0.35 15.47
C GLU A 135 -5.23 -0.17 15.32
N GLY A 136 -5.78 0.77 16.08
CA GLY A 136 -7.18 1.12 16.02
C GLY A 136 -8.12 -0.05 16.39
N GLU A 137 -9.26 -0.13 15.70
CA GLU A 137 -10.28 -1.16 15.92
C GLU A 137 -9.83 -2.58 15.56
N ASP A 138 -8.84 -2.70 14.69
CA ASP A 138 -8.33 -4.00 14.25
C ASP A 138 -7.42 -4.66 15.26
N LYS A 139 -6.79 -3.88 16.15
CA LYS A 139 -5.86 -4.40 17.18
C LYS A 139 -6.49 -5.51 18.01
N ALA A 140 -7.69 -5.27 18.55
CA ALA A 140 -8.39 -6.26 19.35
C ALA A 140 -8.75 -7.53 18.57
N LYS A 141 -9.07 -7.37 17.27
CA LYS A 141 -9.36 -8.52 16.38
C LYS A 141 -8.09 -9.33 16.13
N LEU A 142 -6.97 -8.66 15.85
CA LEU A 142 -5.67 -9.31 15.65
C LEU A 142 -5.20 -10.04 16.90
N GLU A 143 -5.35 -9.44 18.09
CA GLU A 143 -5.02 -10.07 19.37
C GLU A 143 -5.85 -11.35 19.61
N ARG A 144 -7.11 -11.38 19.18
CA ARG A 144 -7.94 -12.61 19.22
C ARG A 144 -7.39 -13.68 18.29
N VAL A 145 -6.95 -13.32 17.07
CA VAL A 145 -6.28 -14.27 16.14
C VAL A 145 -5.01 -14.82 16.80
N GLN A 146 -4.17 -13.96 17.32
CA GLN A 146 -2.93 -14.37 18.00
C GLN A 146 -3.20 -15.32 19.20
N LYS A 147 -4.22 -15.01 19.99
CA LYS A 147 -4.61 -15.84 21.13
C LYS A 147 -5.16 -17.20 20.69
N TYR A 148 -5.96 -17.24 19.64
CA TYR A 148 -6.53 -18.47 19.10
C TYR A 148 -5.43 -19.41 18.59
N PHE A 149 -4.46 -18.88 17.86
CA PHE A 149 -3.33 -19.62 17.33
C PHE A 149 -2.07 -19.59 18.23
N ALA A 150 -2.22 -19.34 19.53
CA ALA A 150 -1.09 -19.22 20.47
C ALA A 150 -0.24 -20.50 20.58
N THR A 151 -0.79 -21.65 20.21
CA THR A 151 -0.06 -22.94 20.13
C THR A 151 0.98 -22.99 19.03
N ILE A 152 0.90 -22.11 18.01
CA ILE A 152 1.89 -22.00 16.94
C ILE A 152 3.07 -21.17 17.45
N PRO A 153 4.28 -21.75 17.61
CA PRO A 153 5.42 -21.04 18.16
C PRO A 153 6.06 -20.04 17.19
N ALA A 154 5.92 -20.31 15.88
CA ALA A 154 6.53 -19.51 14.82
C ALA A 154 5.52 -18.52 14.22
N GLN A 155 5.35 -17.36 14.89
CA GLN A 155 4.48 -16.29 14.44
C GLN A 155 5.31 -15.15 13.84
N VAL A 156 4.96 -14.69 12.63
CA VAL A 156 5.62 -13.59 11.90
C VAL A 156 4.64 -12.43 11.75
N GLU A 157 5.05 -11.24 12.19
CA GLU A 157 4.22 -10.04 12.15
C GLU A 157 4.62 -9.11 11.01
N PHE A 158 3.67 -8.83 10.12
CA PHE A 158 3.83 -7.95 8.96
C PHE A 158 3.16 -6.61 9.23
N ARG A 159 3.88 -5.74 9.95
CA ARG A 159 3.42 -4.40 10.31
C ARG A 159 3.63 -3.44 9.13
N PRO A 160 2.69 -2.52 8.87
CA PRO A 160 2.90 -1.44 7.91
C PRO A 160 4.18 -0.68 8.22
N PHE A 161 4.88 -0.26 7.19
CA PHE A 161 6.09 0.55 7.35
C PHE A 161 5.78 1.95 7.86
N SER A 162 6.63 2.47 8.74
CA SER A 162 6.66 3.91 9.00
C SER A 162 7.24 4.68 7.80
N PRO A 163 6.98 5.98 7.66
CA PRO A 163 7.56 6.79 6.57
C PRO A 163 9.09 6.70 6.50
N GLU A 164 9.76 6.66 7.66
CA GLU A 164 11.21 6.52 7.74
C GLU A 164 11.68 5.14 7.29
N ALA A 165 10.95 4.09 7.66
CA ALA A 165 11.24 2.72 7.26
C ALA A 165 11.04 2.52 5.76
N VAL A 166 9.99 3.13 5.16
CA VAL A 166 9.78 3.15 3.71
C VAL A 166 10.93 3.83 2.97
N ARG A 167 11.36 5.00 3.46
CA ARG A 167 12.51 5.72 2.88
C ARG A 167 13.78 4.87 2.93
N SER A 168 14.06 4.24 4.07
CA SER A 168 15.21 3.37 4.24
C SER A 168 15.14 2.14 3.33
N LEU A 169 13.96 1.54 3.17
CA LEU A 169 13.70 0.45 2.24
C LEU A 169 13.98 0.86 0.80
N ALA A 170 13.45 2.00 0.35
CA ALA A 170 13.66 2.51 -1.01
C ALA A 170 15.14 2.75 -1.31
N GLN A 171 15.89 3.32 -0.37
CA GLN A 171 17.34 3.49 -0.49
C GLN A 171 18.08 2.15 -0.58
N ALA A 172 17.70 1.18 0.25
CA ALA A 172 18.30 -0.15 0.24
C ALA A 172 17.99 -0.89 -1.07
N LEU A 173 16.77 -0.78 -1.59
CA LEU A 173 16.38 -1.34 -2.89
C LEU A 173 17.14 -0.69 -4.03
N ALA A 174 17.20 0.64 -4.09
CA ALA A 174 17.97 1.36 -5.11
C ALA A 174 19.46 0.96 -5.11
N LYS A 175 20.07 0.86 -3.93
CA LYS A 175 21.45 0.39 -3.77
C LYS A 175 21.62 -1.05 -4.25
N LYS A 176 20.70 -1.95 -3.90
CA LYS A 176 20.75 -3.38 -4.28
C LYS A 176 20.62 -3.57 -5.78
N THR A 177 19.74 -2.80 -6.44
CA THR A 177 19.51 -2.85 -7.90
C THR A 177 20.58 -2.08 -8.68
N GLY A 178 21.35 -1.19 -8.05
CA GLY A 178 22.32 -0.33 -8.71
C GLY A 178 21.73 0.96 -9.27
N VAL A 179 20.50 1.31 -8.91
CA VAL A 179 19.85 2.56 -9.32
C VAL A 179 20.42 3.75 -8.55
N GLN A 180 20.85 4.77 -9.28
CA GLN A 180 21.39 6.00 -8.68
C GLN A 180 20.25 7.03 -8.55
N LEU A 181 19.67 7.13 -7.34
CA LEU A 181 18.64 8.11 -6.98
C LEU A 181 19.23 9.24 -6.13
N GLY A 182 18.98 10.49 -6.50
CA GLY A 182 19.21 11.63 -5.64
C GLY A 182 18.14 11.77 -4.56
N LEU A 183 18.35 12.69 -3.59
CA LEU A 183 17.38 12.90 -2.50
C LEU A 183 16.05 13.44 -3.00
N ALA A 184 16.07 14.30 -4.04
CA ALA A 184 14.87 14.88 -4.63
C ALA A 184 14.08 13.82 -5.42
N GLU A 185 14.76 13.02 -6.21
CA GLU A 185 14.18 11.93 -7.01
C GLU A 185 13.60 10.84 -6.10
N LEU A 186 14.29 10.51 -5.00
CA LEU A 186 13.78 9.59 -3.99
C LEU A 186 12.49 10.13 -3.34
N ALA A 187 12.46 11.41 -2.98
CA ALA A 187 11.26 12.02 -2.41
C ALA A 187 10.10 11.98 -3.41
N MET A 188 10.35 12.32 -4.67
CA MET A 188 9.35 12.27 -5.74
C MET A 188 8.80 10.84 -5.95
N LEU A 189 9.67 9.82 -5.94
CA LEU A 189 9.26 8.42 -6.04
C LEU A 189 8.38 7.99 -4.85
N LEU A 190 8.76 8.36 -3.63
CA LEU A 190 8.00 8.05 -2.42
C LEU A 190 6.62 8.71 -2.44
N ASP A 191 6.54 9.96 -2.87
CA ASP A 191 5.29 10.69 -2.99
C ASP A 191 4.38 10.06 -4.08
N ALA A 192 4.93 9.75 -5.25
CA ALA A 192 4.20 9.15 -6.36
C ALA A 192 3.66 7.74 -6.03
N THR A 193 4.39 6.98 -5.22
CA THR A 193 3.97 5.63 -4.80
C THR A 193 3.08 5.64 -3.55
N GLY A 194 2.89 6.80 -2.92
CA GLY A 194 2.17 6.91 -1.63
C GLY A 194 2.84 6.14 -0.50
N GLY A 195 4.14 5.87 -0.62
CA GLY A 195 4.90 5.07 0.35
C GLY A 195 4.57 3.57 0.33
N ASP A 196 3.90 3.06 -0.70
CA ASP A 196 3.65 1.63 -0.87
C ASP A 196 4.94 0.90 -1.22
N ALA A 197 5.39 0.02 -0.33
CA ALA A 197 6.65 -0.70 -0.46
C ALA A 197 6.70 -1.62 -1.70
N SER A 198 5.58 -2.23 -2.07
CA SER A 198 5.48 -3.10 -3.25
C SER A 198 5.62 -2.28 -4.53
N ARG A 199 4.92 -1.16 -4.61
CA ARG A 199 5.04 -0.22 -5.75
C ARG A 199 6.45 0.34 -5.85
N ILE A 200 7.05 0.78 -4.75
CA ILE A 200 8.43 1.30 -4.72
C ILE A 200 9.42 0.27 -5.30
N ALA A 201 9.28 -1.01 -4.92
CA ALA A 201 10.16 -2.06 -5.42
C ALA A 201 10.04 -2.23 -6.94
N VAL A 202 8.81 -2.27 -7.46
CA VAL A 202 8.53 -2.38 -8.91
C VAL A 202 9.05 -1.15 -9.67
N GLU A 203 8.80 0.05 -9.14
CA GLU A 203 9.22 1.29 -9.81
C GLU A 203 10.75 1.44 -9.84
N ILE A 204 11.45 1.04 -8.77
CA ILE A 204 12.92 1.02 -8.75
C ILE A 204 13.47 0.04 -9.80
N GLU A 205 12.86 -1.13 -9.97
CA GLU A 205 13.25 -2.09 -10.98
C GLU A 205 13.02 -1.53 -12.41
N LYS A 206 11.88 -0.90 -12.67
CA LYS A 206 11.62 -0.20 -13.94
C LYS A 206 12.64 0.89 -14.25
N LEU A 207 12.95 1.71 -13.26
CA LEU A 207 13.96 2.77 -13.38
C LEU A 207 15.34 2.19 -13.68
N TYR A 208 15.69 1.05 -13.08
CA TYR A 208 16.93 0.34 -13.40
C TYR A 208 16.95 -0.13 -14.86
N LEU A 209 15.89 -0.81 -15.31
CA LEU A 209 15.79 -1.30 -16.69
C LEU A 209 15.88 -0.15 -17.70
N PHE A 210 15.26 0.98 -17.41
CA PHE A 210 15.26 2.15 -18.27
C PHE A 210 16.64 2.83 -18.35
N THR A 211 17.32 2.99 -17.23
CA THR A 211 18.63 3.66 -17.17
C THR A 211 19.79 2.73 -17.43
N GLY A 212 19.57 1.40 -17.40
CA GLY A 212 20.61 0.38 -17.46
C GLY A 212 21.60 0.44 -16.30
N GLY A 213 21.28 1.19 -15.22
CA GLY A 213 22.20 1.48 -14.12
C GLY A 213 23.39 2.39 -14.49
N ALA A 214 23.46 2.83 -15.75
CA ALA A 214 24.63 3.56 -16.29
C ALA A 214 24.64 5.04 -15.91
N ARG A 215 23.48 5.63 -15.61
CA ARG A 215 23.33 7.05 -15.26
C ARG A 215 22.42 7.25 -14.06
N LYS A 216 22.48 8.45 -13.47
CA LYS A 216 21.51 8.85 -12.45
C LYS A 216 20.11 8.96 -13.05
N VAL A 217 19.13 8.56 -12.26
CA VAL A 217 17.72 8.83 -12.53
C VAL A 217 17.45 10.32 -12.35
N THR A 218 16.72 10.91 -13.29
CA THR A 218 16.27 12.30 -13.24
C THR A 218 14.82 12.41 -12.79
N ALA A 219 14.37 13.61 -12.43
CA ALA A 219 12.96 13.86 -12.15
C ALA A 219 12.07 13.57 -13.38
N ASP A 220 12.56 13.86 -14.61
CA ASP A 220 11.85 13.58 -15.85
C ASP A 220 11.68 12.06 -16.08
N ASP A 221 12.66 11.25 -15.73
CA ASP A 221 12.55 9.78 -15.81
C ASP A 221 11.44 9.26 -14.89
N ILE A 222 11.35 9.80 -13.67
CA ILE A 222 10.31 9.43 -12.72
C ILE A 222 8.94 9.89 -13.21
N ALA A 223 8.83 11.12 -13.70
CA ALA A 223 7.59 11.65 -14.25
C ALA A 223 7.08 10.83 -15.44
N ALA A 224 7.99 10.37 -16.31
CA ALA A 224 7.64 9.59 -17.49
C ALA A 224 7.28 8.13 -17.20
N LEU A 225 7.89 7.52 -16.17
CA LEU A 225 7.80 6.08 -15.95
C LEU A 225 6.90 5.69 -14.77
N VAL A 226 6.83 6.53 -13.73
CA VAL A 226 6.12 6.18 -12.50
C VAL A 226 4.67 6.68 -12.59
N PRO A 227 3.67 5.79 -12.57
CA PRO A 227 2.27 6.20 -12.50
C PRO A 227 2.03 7.10 -11.28
N ASP A 228 1.16 8.11 -11.43
CA ASP A 228 0.85 9.11 -10.42
C ASP A 228 1.98 10.12 -10.10
N ALA A 229 3.17 10.03 -10.70
CA ALA A 229 4.19 11.06 -10.58
C ALA A 229 3.71 12.40 -11.16
N GLN A 230 2.86 12.36 -12.16
CA GLN A 230 2.18 13.52 -12.73
C GLN A 230 1.23 14.17 -11.73
N ALA A 231 0.49 13.37 -10.94
CA ALA A 231 -0.31 13.90 -9.84
C ALA A 231 0.56 14.67 -8.83
N THR A 232 1.78 14.20 -8.54
CA THR A 232 2.77 14.89 -7.72
C THR A 232 3.16 16.23 -8.35
N THR A 233 3.30 16.29 -9.69
CA THR A 233 3.58 17.54 -10.42
C THR A 233 2.42 18.54 -10.27
N ILE A 234 1.16 18.10 -10.30
CA ILE A 234 -0.01 18.95 -10.06
C ILE A 234 -0.04 19.47 -8.61
N PHE A 235 0.34 18.66 -7.62
CA PHE A 235 0.47 19.12 -6.23
C PHE A 235 1.61 20.12 -6.06
N ALA A 236 2.73 19.95 -6.76
CA ALA A 236 3.79 20.94 -6.81
C ALA A 236 3.29 22.27 -7.41
N LEU A 237 2.42 22.21 -8.42
CA LEU A 237 1.73 23.39 -8.96
C LEU A 237 0.86 24.07 -7.90
N VAL A 238 0.03 23.32 -7.17
CA VAL A 238 -0.79 23.86 -6.07
C VAL A 238 0.08 24.55 -5.02
N ALA A 239 1.21 23.94 -4.65
CA ALA A 239 2.14 24.50 -3.67
C ALA A 239 2.81 25.80 -4.19
N ALA A 240 3.20 25.85 -5.45
CA ALA A 240 3.75 27.06 -6.08
C ALA A 240 2.71 28.20 -6.13
N LEU A 241 1.46 27.87 -6.52
CA LEU A 241 0.34 28.83 -6.50
C LEU A 241 0.07 29.35 -5.08
N GLY A 242 0.14 28.50 -4.06
CA GLY A 242 -0.04 28.89 -2.65
C GLY A 242 1.00 29.88 -2.15
N ARG A 243 2.22 29.77 -2.64
CA ARG A 243 3.32 30.71 -2.35
C ARG A 243 3.33 31.93 -3.26
N SER A 244 2.42 32.01 -4.22
CA SER A 244 2.43 33.02 -5.29
C SER A 244 3.74 33.02 -6.11
N ASP A 245 4.39 31.85 -6.21
CA ASP A 245 5.62 31.63 -6.97
C ASP A 245 5.28 31.40 -8.46
N ARG A 246 5.15 32.51 -9.18
CA ARG A 246 4.77 32.52 -10.60
C ARG A 246 5.77 31.76 -11.45
N THR A 247 7.05 32.00 -11.24
CA THR A 247 8.12 31.40 -12.05
C THR A 247 8.04 29.87 -11.93
N ARG A 248 7.98 29.37 -10.71
CA ARG A 248 7.90 27.94 -10.45
C ARG A 248 6.62 27.32 -10.96
N ALA A 249 5.48 28.01 -10.85
CA ALA A 249 4.20 27.52 -11.37
C ALA A 249 4.21 27.38 -12.90
N LEU A 250 4.82 28.32 -13.63
CA LEU A 250 4.96 28.25 -15.09
C LEU A 250 5.96 27.16 -15.51
N GLU A 251 7.07 26.95 -14.82
CA GLU A 251 8.00 25.84 -15.07
C GLU A 251 7.31 24.47 -14.94
N ILE A 252 6.47 24.34 -13.91
CA ILE A 252 5.69 23.11 -13.70
C ILE A 252 4.66 22.91 -14.82
N LEU A 253 3.98 23.99 -15.25
CA LEU A 253 3.06 23.92 -16.38
C LEU A 253 3.78 23.51 -17.68
N ASP A 254 4.96 24.04 -17.92
CA ASP A 254 5.81 23.65 -19.05
C ASP A 254 6.16 22.16 -19.03
N THR A 255 6.43 21.61 -17.84
CA THR A 255 6.70 20.19 -17.66
C THR A 255 5.46 19.36 -18.02
N LEU A 256 4.29 19.70 -17.43
CA LEU A 256 3.02 19.02 -17.72
C LEU A 256 2.67 19.06 -19.24
N ALA A 257 2.89 20.21 -19.89
CA ALA A 257 2.61 20.36 -21.32
C ALA A 257 3.56 19.50 -22.20
N ARG A 258 4.85 19.44 -21.86
CA ARG A 258 5.85 18.60 -22.58
C ARG A 258 5.60 17.10 -22.39
N GLU A 259 5.09 16.69 -21.25
CA GLU A 259 4.73 15.31 -20.95
C GLU A 259 3.42 14.88 -21.64
N GLY A 260 2.76 15.78 -22.35
CA GLY A 260 1.50 15.50 -23.05
C GLY A 260 0.30 15.35 -22.12
N GLU A 261 0.37 15.95 -20.92
CA GLU A 261 -0.73 15.90 -19.96
C GLU A 261 -1.98 16.56 -20.56
N TYR A 262 -3.13 15.88 -20.39
CA TYR A 262 -4.41 16.41 -20.81
C TYR A 262 -4.87 17.53 -19.86
N MET A 263 -4.63 18.78 -20.25
CA MET A 263 -4.86 19.98 -19.41
C MET A 263 -6.26 20.06 -18.79
N PRO A 264 -7.36 19.68 -19.44
CA PRO A 264 -8.68 19.64 -18.81
C PRO A 264 -8.74 18.68 -17.60
N LEU A 265 -7.98 17.58 -17.61
CA LEU A 265 -7.89 16.66 -16.47
C LEU A 265 -7.13 17.31 -15.31
N ALA A 266 -6.00 17.96 -15.60
CA ALA A 266 -5.23 18.72 -14.62
C ALA A 266 -6.08 19.81 -13.97
N LEU A 267 -6.87 20.53 -14.77
CA LEU A 267 -7.78 21.56 -14.29
C LEU A 267 -8.87 20.99 -13.39
N THR A 268 -9.46 19.84 -13.76
CA THR A 268 -10.48 19.13 -12.96
C THR A 268 -9.90 18.73 -11.61
N PHE A 269 -8.66 18.26 -11.58
CA PHE A 269 -7.95 17.90 -10.36
C PHE A 269 -7.72 19.13 -9.47
N LEU A 270 -7.23 20.23 -10.02
CA LEU A 270 -7.06 21.50 -9.31
C LEU A 270 -8.39 21.99 -8.73
N ALA A 271 -9.45 21.99 -9.53
CA ALA A 271 -10.79 22.40 -9.09
C ALA A 271 -11.30 21.56 -7.89
N THR A 272 -11.08 20.26 -7.94
CA THR A 272 -11.44 19.34 -6.85
C THR A 272 -10.61 19.64 -5.60
N GLN A 273 -9.31 19.86 -5.75
CA GLN A 273 -8.39 20.17 -4.66
C GLN A 273 -8.79 21.46 -3.94
N PHE A 274 -8.98 22.56 -4.69
CA PHE A 274 -9.32 23.85 -4.12
C PHE A 274 -10.72 23.86 -3.50
N ARG A 275 -11.73 23.23 -4.11
CA ARG A 275 -13.07 23.10 -3.52
C ARG A 275 -13.04 22.33 -2.20
N THR A 276 -12.32 21.19 -2.18
CA THR A 276 -12.22 20.38 -0.94
C THR A 276 -11.49 21.14 0.15
N ALA A 277 -10.43 21.89 -0.19
CA ALA A 277 -9.72 22.74 0.76
C ALA A 277 -10.60 23.90 1.27
N LEU A 278 -11.43 24.51 0.43
CA LEU A 278 -12.38 25.54 0.84
C LEU A 278 -13.39 25.02 1.85
N VAL A 279 -14.01 23.86 1.57
CA VAL A 279 -14.93 23.20 2.50
C VAL A 279 -14.25 22.87 3.83
N ALA A 280 -13.04 22.30 3.79
CA ALA A 280 -12.28 22.02 5.00
C ALA A 280 -11.98 23.28 5.82
N ARG A 281 -11.65 24.39 5.16
CA ARG A 281 -11.40 25.67 5.82
C ARG A 281 -12.66 26.29 6.42
N GLU A 282 -13.78 26.21 5.72
CA GLU A 282 -15.09 26.69 6.22
C GLU A 282 -15.57 25.88 7.42
N ALA A 283 -15.32 24.59 7.43
CA ALA A 283 -15.61 23.71 8.55
C ALA A 283 -14.60 23.84 9.72
N GLY A 284 -13.59 24.73 9.60
CA GLY A 284 -12.60 24.97 10.64
C GLY A 284 -11.63 23.81 10.91
N LEU A 285 -11.47 22.90 9.94
CA LEU A 285 -10.60 21.73 10.06
C LEU A 285 -9.13 22.14 9.93
N ARG A 286 -8.29 21.64 10.84
CA ARG A 286 -6.90 22.13 10.97
C ARG A 286 -5.84 21.09 10.64
N ASN A 287 -6.20 19.80 10.62
CA ASN A 287 -5.25 18.72 10.37
C ASN A 287 -5.88 17.60 9.55
N ALA A 288 -5.03 16.75 8.97
CA ALA A 288 -5.43 15.66 8.09
C ALA A 288 -6.43 14.69 8.74
N SER A 289 -6.28 14.40 10.03
CA SER A 289 -7.17 13.51 10.75
C SER A 289 -8.60 14.05 10.85
N GLN A 290 -8.74 15.35 11.17
CA GLN A 290 -10.04 16.03 11.19
C GLN A 290 -10.67 16.10 9.80
N ILE A 291 -9.88 16.40 8.77
CA ILE A 291 -10.32 16.44 7.38
C ILE A 291 -10.82 15.06 6.96
N GLN A 292 -10.04 14.02 7.19
CA GLN A 292 -10.42 12.65 6.87
C GLN A 292 -11.72 12.23 7.56
N ALA A 293 -11.82 12.45 8.86
CA ALA A 293 -13.02 12.12 9.64
C ALA A 293 -14.26 12.87 9.15
N HIS A 294 -14.13 14.16 8.83
CA HIS A 294 -15.23 14.99 8.35
C HIS A 294 -15.76 14.47 7.01
N PHE A 295 -14.92 14.27 6.01
CA PHE A 295 -15.35 13.83 4.69
C PHE A 295 -15.87 12.38 4.69
N ASN A 296 -15.26 11.49 5.48
CA ASN A 296 -15.77 10.13 5.66
C ASN A 296 -17.19 10.12 6.28
N LYS A 297 -17.46 11.03 7.24
CA LYS A 297 -18.79 11.21 7.84
C LYS A 297 -19.83 11.71 6.82
N LEU A 298 -19.39 12.48 5.84
CA LEU A 298 -20.25 12.94 4.72
C LEU A 298 -20.43 11.90 3.62
N GLY A 299 -19.87 10.69 3.79
CA GLY A 299 -19.96 9.61 2.80
C GLY A 299 -18.91 9.70 1.68
N ALA A 300 -18.04 10.71 1.71
CA ALA A 300 -16.93 10.86 0.76
C ALA A 300 -15.69 10.14 1.30
N ARG A 301 -15.36 8.98 0.74
CA ARG A 301 -14.18 8.21 1.17
C ARG A 301 -12.90 9.03 1.01
N MET A 302 -12.26 9.38 2.12
CA MET A 302 -11.07 10.20 2.19
C MET A 302 -9.88 9.37 2.70
N TRP A 303 -8.89 9.16 1.84
CA TRP A 303 -7.66 8.47 2.22
C TRP A 303 -6.73 9.38 3.02
N PRO A 304 -5.89 8.86 3.95
CA PRO A 304 -4.99 9.65 4.79
C PRO A 304 -4.08 10.58 3.98
N GLU A 305 -3.53 10.10 2.87
CA GLU A 305 -2.66 10.88 1.99
C GLU A 305 -3.40 12.07 1.36
N ARG A 306 -4.59 11.83 0.86
CA ARG A 306 -5.46 12.87 0.30
C ARG A 306 -5.79 13.93 1.35
N ALA A 307 -6.06 13.52 2.57
CA ALA A 307 -6.33 14.43 3.68
C ALA A 307 -5.11 15.31 4.01
N ARG A 308 -3.89 14.77 3.96
CA ARG A 308 -2.64 15.53 4.14
C ARG A 308 -2.42 16.56 3.03
N GLN A 309 -2.69 16.20 1.79
CA GLN A 309 -2.60 17.13 0.65
C GLN A 309 -3.60 18.30 0.78
N ILE A 310 -4.82 18.01 1.27
CA ILE A 310 -5.82 19.05 1.54
C ILE A 310 -5.38 19.93 2.71
N GLU A 311 -4.82 19.36 3.78
CA GLU A 311 -4.24 20.12 4.91
C GLU A 311 -3.16 21.09 4.44
N GLN A 312 -2.24 20.65 3.58
CA GLN A 312 -1.20 21.52 3.00
C GLN A 312 -1.83 22.68 2.19
N THR A 313 -2.85 22.38 1.39
CA THR A 313 -3.56 23.41 0.62
C THR A 313 -4.29 24.41 1.54
N VAL A 314 -4.96 23.92 2.59
CA VAL A 314 -5.59 24.76 3.62
C VAL A 314 -4.55 25.64 4.32
N GLY A 315 -3.36 25.12 4.58
CA GLY A 315 -2.25 25.89 5.17
C GLY A 315 -1.72 26.99 4.24
N ALA A 316 -1.64 26.71 2.94
CA ALA A 316 -1.05 27.61 1.95
C ALA A 316 -1.98 28.73 1.48
N PHE A 317 -3.31 28.57 1.55
CA PHE A 317 -4.27 29.52 1.01
C PHE A 317 -5.21 30.07 2.10
N SER A 318 -5.45 31.40 2.08
CA SER A 318 -6.53 32.02 2.85
C SER A 318 -7.91 31.64 2.27
N LYS A 319 -9.00 31.81 3.05
CA LYS A 319 -10.37 31.58 2.54
C LYS A 319 -10.64 32.37 1.27
N THR A 320 -10.34 33.68 1.27
CA THR A 320 -10.55 34.56 0.12
C THR A 320 -9.73 34.12 -1.12
N LYS A 321 -8.48 33.64 -0.90
CA LYS A 321 -7.67 33.09 -2.02
C LYS A 321 -8.27 31.79 -2.56
N LEU A 322 -8.83 30.92 -1.73
CA LEU A 322 -9.51 29.69 -2.17
C LEU A 322 -10.79 30.01 -2.95
N GLU A 323 -11.61 30.94 -2.47
CA GLU A 323 -12.84 31.39 -3.17
C GLU A 323 -12.50 31.95 -4.56
N ARG A 324 -11.49 32.83 -4.63
CA ARG A 324 -11.00 33.39 -5.90
C ARG A 324 -10.48 32.30 -6.84
N ALA A 325 -9.70 31.35 -6.32
CA ALA A 325 -9.14 30.25 -7.09
C ALA A 325 -10.25 29.36 -7.68
N VAL A 326 -11.26 29.01 -6.90
CA VAL A 326 -12.40 28.22 -7.40
C VAL A 326 -13.16 28.94 -8.50
N GLY A 327 -13.38 30.27 -8.35
CA GLY A 327 -14.00 31.09 -9.41
C GLY A 327 -13.18 31.12 -10.70
N LYS A 328 -11.86 31.31 -10.59
CA LYS A 328 -10.96 31.34 -11.77
C LYS A 328 -10.79 29.98 -12.44
N LEU A 329 -10.80 28.91 -11.67
CA LEU A 329 -10.82 27.55 -12.23
C LEU A 329 -12.10 27.26 -13.02
N PHE A 330 -13.25 27.77 -12.56
CA PHE A 330 -14.49 27.66 -13.33
C PHE A 330 -14.43 28.45 -14.64
N GLU A 331 -13.88 29.67 -14.63
CA GLU A 331 -13.67 30.47 -15.85
C GLU A 331 -12.76 29.75 -16.85
N ALA A 332 -11.66 29.17 -16.36
CA ALA A 332 -10.71 28.41 -17.16
C ALA A 332 -11.35 27.12 -17.75
N ASP A 333 -12.12 26.36 -16.94
CA ASP A 333 -12.84 25.17 -17.45
C ASP A 333 -13.82 25.53 -18.56
N ARG A 334 -14.52 26.64 -18.41
CA ARG A 334 -15.41 27.17 -19.45
C ARG A 334 -14.63 27.57 -20.71
N ALA A 335 -13.51 28.27 -20.57
CA ALA A 335 -12.69 28.69 -21.71
C ALA A 335 -12.14 27.50 -22.50
N LEU A 336 -11.73 26.42 -21.86
CA LEU A 336 -11.30 25.18 -22.52
C LEU A 336 -12.41 24.50 -23.33
N ARG A 337 -13.68 24.71 -22.97
CA ARG A 337 -14.83 24.09 -23.66
C ARG A 337 -15.38 24.92 -24.80
N ASP A 338 -15.43 26.26 -24.64
CA ASP A 338 -16.20 27.14 -25.50
C ASP A 338 -15.42 27.62 -26.77
N ALA A 339 -14.13 27.92 -26.65
CA ALA A 339 -13.41 28.69 -27.65
C ALA A 339 -12.30 27.93 -28.40
N ARG A 340 -12.03 26.66 -28.09
CA ARG A 340 -10.85 25.93 -28.58
C ARG A 340 -9.55 26.75 -28.51
N PRO A 341 -9.28 27.48 -27.40
CA PRO A 341 -7.99 28.10 -27.20
C PRO A 341 -6.94 26.99 -27.08
N ASP A 342 -5.67 27.34 -27.24
CA ASP A 342 -4.60 26.47 -26.84
C ASP A 342 -4.72 26.24 -25.32
N ASP A 343 -4.90 24.99 -24.91
CA ASP A 343 -5.09 24.59 -23.51
C ASP A 343 -3.99 25.17 -22.60
N ARG A 344 -2.78 25.29 -23.14
CA ARG A 344 -1.64 25.88 -22.46
C ARG A 344 -1.86 27.37 -22.14
N ILE A 345 -2.39 28.15 -23.09
CA ILE A 345 -2.65 29.57 -22.89
C ILE A 345 -3.67 29.78 -21.75
N VAL A 346 -4.72 28.97 -21.70
CA VAL A 346 -5.73 29.05 -20.64
C VAL A 346 -5.10 28.76 -19.27
N MET A 347 -4.22 27.77 -19.19
CA MET A 347 -3.53 27.43 -17.94
C MET A 347 -2.50 28.48 -17.53
N GLU A 348 -1.78 29.08 -18.49
CA GLU A 348 -0.87 30.21 -18.22
C GLU A 348 -1.65 31.42 -17.66
N GLU A 349 -2.78 31.79 -18.28
CA GLU A 349 -3.63 32.88 -17.80
C GLU A 349 -4.17 32.61 -16.39
N LEU A 350 -4.58 31.38 -16.10
CA LEU A 350 -5.00 30.94 -14.79
C LEU A 350 -3.88 31.14 -13.75
N ILE A 351 -2.66 30.67 -14.05
CA ILE A 351 -1.48 30.80 -13.17
C ILE A 351 -1.17 32.27 -12.93
N LEU A 352 -1.11 33.07 -13.97
CA LEU A 352 -0.85 34.53 -13.88
C LEU A 352 -1.89 35.22 -12.99
N THR A 353 -3.16 34.86 -13.12
CA THR A 353 -4.25 35.43 -12.32
C THR A 353 -4.20 35.01 -10.85
N LEU A 354 -3.87 33.73 -10.58
CA LEU A 354 -3.79 33.20 -9.21
C LEU A 354 -2.52 33.64 -8.46
N THR A 355 -1.45 33.99 -9.19
CA THR A 355 -0.19 34.50 -8.63
C THR A 355 -0.07 36.02 -8.66
N ALA A 356 -1.04 36.72 -9.23
CA ALA A 356 -1.14 38.15 -9.08
C ALA A 356 -1.45 38.53 -7.63
N ALA A 357 -0.69 39.46 -7.06
CA ALA A 357 -0.76 39.89 -5.66
C ALA A 357 -2.13 40.50 -5.28
#